data_74d7412cfd36ff0d53c9f073dc00a006
#
_entry.id   74d7412cfd36ff0d53c9f073dc00a006
#
_cell.length_a   1.000
_cell.length_b   1.000
_cell.length_c   1.000
_cell.angle_alpha   90.00
_cell.angle_beta   90.00
_cell.angle_gamma   90.00
#
_symmetry.space_group_name_H-M   'P 1'
#
loop_
_entity.id
_entity.type
_entity.pdbx_description
1 polymer ?
#
loop_
_entity_poly.entity_id
_entity_poly.type
_entity_poly.pdbx_seq_one_letter_code
_entity_poly.pdbx_strand_id
1 'polypeptide(L)'
;MTYILESCAARILAILRSFSERLLTRWVGVSCLKVWVLGMGFLSLHGQETPLQVASFHVDVTPPIGSPLAYNRCDGVGMPLSARGVVLSGRGKPILLCAVDWIGISNEGHRRWKETLALAVETSPDRVSVHTLHQHDAPRCDLSAERLLEERGMGGMLLDSDFVEQTLKRVGAAARKTLQTSEVATHMGLGEADVHQVASSRRILGPDGKVRATRYTACRDPLLRAEPEGLIDPKVKSISFWNQDALLVVLTWYATHPQSYYLTGRAHPDFPGMARSLREATLNGVPHIHFNGAGGDVGAGKYNDGSPENRQQLAVRLADGMSRALVASQRLPIASDALRWETLPVQLPLAPHLKVASLQAQLEDPSRDPKVAIGVAEDLAWAERCEQGGSIALHCLQLGKARLLFLPGECSVAYQLAAQRMIPDQFVAMAAYGDYAPGYICTEAQYAEGGYEASPRASRVSPQVEGVLLKAMRQLLRP
;
A
#
# COMPACT_ATOMS: atom_id res chain seq x y z
N MET A 1 29.87 -43.28 37.85
CA MET A 1 30.43 -41.92 37.74
C MET A 1 29.56 -40.91 38.49
N THR A 2 29.20 -41.26 39.75
CA THR A 2 28.23 -40.49 40.56
C THR A 2 28.74 -40.29 42.00
N TYR A 3 30.07 -40.34 42.26
CA TYR A 3 30.66 -40.23 43.59
C TYR A 3 31.75 -39.16 43.74
N ILE A 4 31.89 -38.26 42.79
CA ILE A 4 32.97 -37.21 42.83
C ILE A 4 32.41 -35.78 42.96
N LEU A 5 31.09 -35.55 42.80
CA LEU A 5 30.52 -34.19 42.83
C LEU A 5 29.95 -33.77 44.22
N GLU A 6 29.81 -34.66 45.18
CA GLU A 6 29.35 -34.30 46.53
C GLU A 6 30.45 -33.85 47.50
N SER A 7 31.73 -34.06 47.14
CA SER A 7 32.89 -33.71 48.02
C SER A 7 33.33 -32.25 47.90
N CYS A 8 33.00 -31.53 46.83
CA CYS A 8 33.42 -30.13 46.66
C CYS A 8 32.46 -29.08 47.24
N ALA A 9 31.18 -29.39 47.35
CA ALA A 9 30.22 -28.46 47.92
C ALA A 9 30.28 -28.33 49.44
N ALA A 10 30.71 -29.41 50.13
CA ALA A 10 30.82 -29.41 51.61
C ALA A 10 32.08 -28.64 52.10
N ARG A 11 33.09 -28.47 51.30
CA ARG A 11 34.34 -27.72 51.68
C ARG A 11 34.21 -26.20 51.48
N ILE A 12 33.35 -25.75 50.66
CA ILE A 12 33.15 -24.29 50.42
C ILE A 12 32.24 -23.69 51.51
N LEU A 13 31.29 -24.40 52.03
CA LEU A 13 30.44 -23.92 53.15
C LEU A 13 31.18 -23.88 54.51
N ALA A 14 32.23 -24.66 54.71
CA ALA A 14 33.02 -24.65 55.95
C ALA A 14 33.97 -23.43 56.02
N ILE A 15 34.40 -22.89 54.88
CA ILE A 15 35.29 -21.72 54.84
C ILE A 15 34.55 -20.41 55.05
N LEU A 16 33.29 -20.33 54.68
CA LEU A 16 32.49 -19.12 54.87
C LEU A 16 31.88 -18.95 56.29
N ARG A 17 31.90 -20.00 57.11
CA ARG A 17 31.43 -19.93 58.53
C ARG A 17 32.53 -19.53 59.50
N SER A 18 33.80 -19.60 59.16
CA SER A 18 34.89 -19.27 60.07
C SER A 18 35.35 -17.79 60.02
N PHE A 19 34.78 -16.97 59.14
CA PHE A 19 35.10 -15.55 59.02
C PHE A 19 34.09 -14.60 59.67
N SER A 20 33.00 -15.08 60.24
CA SER A 20 31.98 -14.23 60.85
C SER A 20 32.00 -14.13 62.37
N GLU A 21 32.93 -14.86 63.08
CA GLU A 21 32.93 -14.87 64.56
C GLU A 21 34.12 -14.21 65.24
N ARG A 22 34.98 -13.48 64.55
CA ARG A 22 36.13 -12.78 65.19
C ARG A 22 36.21 -11.29 64.88
N LEU A 23 35.16 -10.51 65.16
CA LEU A 23 35.30 -9.05 65.20
C LEU A 23 34.09 -8.44 65.99
N LEU A 24 33.95 -8.86 67.24
CA LEU A 24 33.13 -8.17 68.24
C LEU A 24 33.94 -8.14 69.54
N THR A 25 34.77 -7.14 69.74
CA THR A 25 34.98 -6.51 71.09
C THR A 25 36.04 -5.39 70.97
N ARG A 26 35.64 -4.25 71.57
CA ARG A 26 36.44 -3.04 71.91
C ARG A 26 36.62 -2.01 70.79
N TRP A 27 36.07 -0.81 70.86
CA TRP A 27 36.27 0.22 71.90
C TRP A 27 35.25 1.38 71.77
N VAL A 28 34.98 1.98 72.89
CA VAL A 28 34.11 3.12 73.14
C VAL A 28 34.72 4.44 72.65
N GLY A 29 33.85 5.31 72.11
CA GLY A 29 33.97 6.75 72.25
C GLY A 29 34.66 7.49 71.12
N VAL A 30 33.87 8.28 70.38
CA VAL A 30 33.91 9.69 70.20
C VAL A 30 32.92 10.06 69.10
N SER A 31 32.12 11.05 69.43
CA SER A 31 31.12 11.69 68.58
C SER A 31 31.75 12.26 67.30
N CYS A 32 31.10 12.13 66.19
CA CYS A 32 30.72 13.22 65.31
C CYS A 32 30.51 12.78 63.87
N LEU A 33 29.51 13.37 63.28
CA LEU A 33 29.22 13.60 61.90
C LEU A 33 28.70 12.42 61.08
N LYS A 34 27.37 12.37 61.01
CA LYS A 34 26.63 11.67 59.97
C LYS A 34 26.97 12.26 58.60
N VAL A 35 27.77 11.57 57.83
CA VAL A 35 27.81 11.73 56.37
C VAL A 35 26.98 10.59 55.81
N TRP A 36 25.74 10.89 55.46
CA TRP A 36 24.94 10.05 54.59
C TRP A 36 25.54 10.13 53.18
N VAL A 37 26.37 9.19 52.80
CA VAL A 37 26.64 8.93 51.38
C VAL A 37 25.40 8.27 50.83
N LEU A 38 24.50 9.12 50.28
CA LEU A 38 23.46 8.63 49.35
C LEU A 38 24.16 7.97 48.17
N GLY A 39 24.28 6.65 48.22
CA GLY A 39 24.51 5.86 47.02
C GLY A 39 23.32 6.07 46.09
N MET A 40 23.34 7.13 45.28
CA MET A 40 22.53 7.21 44.10
C MET A 40 22.96 6.09 43.17
N GLY A 41 22.35 4.94 43.35
CA GLY A 41 22.25 3.99 42.25
C GLY A 41 21.59 4.73 41.10
N PHE A 42 22.39 5.07 40.09
CA PHE A 42 21.84 5.37 38.76
C PHE A 42 21.13 4.09 38.32
N LEU A 43 19.87 3.94 38.74
CA LEU A 43 18.90 3.20 37.95
C LEU A 43 18.87 3.94 36.62
N SER A 44 19.63 3.45 35.66
CA SER A 44 19.38 3.75 34.24
C SER A 44 17.93 3.41 34.03
N LEU A 45 17.07 4.44 34.04
CA LEU A 45 15.77 4.37 33.43
C LEU A 45 16.03 4.13 31.93
N HIS A 46 16.31 2.87 31.60
CA HIS A 46 16.04 2.40 30.26
C HIS A 46 14.54 2.62 30.11
N GLY A 47 14.16 3.72 29.45
CA GLY A 47 12.78 3.93 29.08
C GLY A 47 12.31 2.63 28.42
N GLN A 48 11.31 1.98 28.99
CA GLN A 48 10.77 0.77 28.40
C GLN A 48 10.42 1.12 26.96
N GLU A 49 11.12 0.52 26.01
CA GLU A 49 10.82 0.67 24.59
C GLU A 49 9.38 0.21 24.39
N THR A 50 8.52 1.13 23.98
CA THR A 50 7.14 0.78 23.65
C THR A 50 7.19 -0.22 22.51
N PRO A 51 6.63 -1.44 22.66
CA PRO A 51 6.69 -2.43 21.60
C PRO A 51 5.89 -1.94 20.38
N LEU A 52 6.34 -2.33 19.20
CA LEU A 52 5.51 -2.20 17.98
C LEU A 52 4.43 -3.26 18.04
N GLN A 53 3.17 -2.85 17.89
CA GLN A 53 2.03 -3.74 17.79
C GLN A 53 1.49 -3.72 16.37
N VAL A 54 1.09 -4.89 15.90
CA VAL A 54 0.58 -5.12 14.55
C VAL A 54 -0.71 -5.91 14.61
N ALA A 55 -1.72 -5.44 13.89
CA ALA A 55 -2.94 -6.20 13.66
C ALA A 55 -3.38 -6.03 12.21
N SER A 56 -4.08 -7.02 11.68
CA SER A 56 -4.63 -6.97 10.33
C SER A 56 -6.13 -7.21 10.32
N PHE A 57 -6.79 -6.75 9.26
CA PHE A 57 -8.19 -7.05 9.01
C PHE A 57 -8.42 -7.42 7.55
N HIS A 58 -9.49 -8.17 7.32
CA HIS A 58 -9.96 -8.58 6.00
C HIS A 58 -11.49 -8.45 5.96
N VAL A 59 -12.02 -7.81 4.93
CA VAL A 59 -13.46 -7.59 4.73
C VAL A 59 -13.82 -7.92 3.29
N ASP A 60 -14.92 -8.63 3.09
CA ASP A 60 -15.53 -8.81 1.79
C ASP A 60 -16.13 -7.48 1.31
N VAL A 61 -15.66 -7.00 0.15
CA VAL A 61 -16.13 -5.78 -0.53
C VAL A 61 -16.64 -6.08 -1.94
N THR A 62 -17.13 -7.31 -2.14
CA THR A 62 -17.75 -7.75 -3.39
C THR A 62 -19.10 -7.04 -3.57
N PRO A 63 -19.35 -6.40 -4.72
CA PRO A 63 -20.62 -5.73 -4.97
C PRO A 63 -21.75 -6.74 -5.17
N PRO A 64 -22.99 -6.40 -4.78
CA PRO A 64 -24.13 -7.21 -5.10
C PRO A 64 -24.40 -7.26 -6.61
N ILE A 65 -25.13 -8.29 -7.04
CA ILE A 65 -25.56 -8.43 -8.44
C ILE A 65 -26.43 -7.22 -8.82
N GLY A 66 -26.17 -6.66 -10.00
CA GLY A 66 -26.81 -5.46 -10.51
C GLY A 66 -26.04 -4.16 -10.23
N SER A 67 -25.13 -4.13 -9.25
CA SER A 67 -24.30 -2.95 -8.97
C SER A 67 -23.34 -2.63 -10.12
N PRO A 68 -22.97 -1.37 -10.34
CA PRO A 68 -21.96 -0.99 -11.33
C PRO A 68 -20.59 -1.59 -11.01
N LEU A 69 -19.95 -2.17 -12.03
CA LEU A 69 -18.51 -2.37 -12.12
C LEU A 69 -17.90 -1.27 -13.01
N ALA A 70 -16.58 -1.26 -13.14
CA ALA A 70 -15.88 -0.22 -13.88
C ALA A 70 -16.41 0.00 -15.32
N TYR A 71 -16.86 -1.05 -16.00
CA TYR A 71 -17.23 -0.99 -17.42
C TYR A 71 -18.59 -1.62 -17.75
N ASN A 72 -19.19 -2.37 -16.83
CA ASN A 72 -20.48 -3.05 -17.00
C ASN A 72 -21.16 -3.21 -15.64
N ARG A 73 -22.26 -3.94 -15.57
CA ARG A 73 -22.90 -4.30 -14.30
C ARG A 73 -22.43 -5.66 -13.82
N CYS A 74 -22.42 -5.85 -12.50
CA CYS A 74 -22.16 -7.12 -11.86
C CYS A 74 -23.28 -8.10 -12.13
N ASP A 75 -23.03 -9.16 -12.85
CA ASP A 75 -23.97 -10.28 -13.12
C ASP A 75 -23.59 -11.56 -12.36
N GLY A 76 -22.45 -11.55 -11.65
CA GLY A 76 -21.99 -12.66 -10.84
C GLY A 76 -20.66 -12.39 -10.16
N VAL A 77 -20.19 -13.38 -9.42
CA VAL A 77 -18.90 -13.35 -8.74
C VAL A 77 -18.03 -14.46 -9.29
N GLY A 78 -16.87 -14.09 -9.83
CA GLY A 78 -15.84 -15.04 -10.25
C GLY A 78 -14.96 -15.44 -9.06
N MET A 79 -14.54 -14.43 -8.29
CA MET A 79 -13.83 -14.58 -7.01
C MET A 79 -14.15 -13.35 -6.14
N PRO A 80 -14.39 -13.52 -4.82
CA PRO A 80 -14.70 -12.39 -3.95
C PRO A 80 -13.63 -11.31 -3.94
N LEU A 81 -14.07 -10.05 -3.86
CA LEU A 81 -13.21 -8.88 -3.69
C LEU A 81 -13.00 -8.60 -2.20
N SER A 82 -11.85 -8.07 -1.83
CA SER A 82 -11.53 -7.79 -0.44
C SER A 82 -10.96 -6.39 -0.21
N ALA A 83 -11.22 -5.84 0.99
CA ALA A 83 -10.43 -4.79 1.59
C ALA A 83 -9.56 -5.43 2.70
N ARG A 84 -8.27 -5.19 2.64
CA ARG A 84 -7.30 -5.76 3.59
C ARG A 84 -6.44 -4.66 4.15
N GLY A 85 -6.32 -4.61 5.47
CA GLY A 85 -5.53 -3.57 6.11
C GLY A 85 -4.63 -4.10 7.20
N VAL A 86 -3.59 -3.33 7.49
CA VAL A 86 -2.71 -3.49 8.63
C VAL A 86 -2.71 -2.21 9.46
N VAL A 87 -2.79 -2.38 10.78
CA VAL A 87 -2.67 -1.31 11.77
C VAL A 87 -1.35 -1.50 12.50
N LEU A 88 -0.53 -0.47 12.49
CA LEU A 88 0.75 -0.39 13.17
C LEU A 88 0.60 0.58 14.35
N SER A 89 0.78 0.11 15.56
CA SER A 89 0.63 0.88 16.79
C SER A 89 1.91 0.82 17.63
N GLY A 90 2.22 1.94 18.27
CA GLY A 90 3.41 2.06 19.11
C GLY A 90 3.48 3.44 19.74
N ARG A 91 4.60 4.15 19.57
CA ARG A 91 4.67 5.55 19.96
C ARG A 91 3.76 6.42 19.07
N GLY A 92 2.86 7.17 19.71
CA GLY A 92 1.91 8.04 19.02
C GLY A 92 0.66 7.34 18.52
N LYS A 93 -0.07 8.03 17.64
CA LYS A 93 -1.33 7.50 17.09
C LYS A 93 -1.07 6.36 16.09
N PRO A 94 -1.98 5.39 15.96
CA PRO A 94 -1.87 4.30 14.99
C PRO A 94 -1.70 4.80 13.54
N ILE A 95 -1.03 3.97 12.74
CA ILE A 95 -0.93 4.11 11.28
C ILE A 95 -1.71 2.96 10.66
N LEU A 96 -2.54 3.25 9.67
CA LEU A 96 -3.32 2.24 8.97
C LEU A 96 -3.01 2.26 7.47
N LEU A 97 -2.65 1.11 6.93
CA LEU A 97 -2.49 0.87 5.49
C LEU A 97 -3.60 -0.06 5.03
N CYS A 98 -4.32 0.30 3.97
CA CYS A 98 -5.42 -0.49 3.42
C CYS A 98 -5.29 -0.64 1.91
N ALA A 99 -5.38 -1.87 1.43
CA ALA A 99 -5.47 -2.24 0.02
C ALA A 99 -6.88 -2.76 -0.29
N VAL A 100 -7.51 -2.23 -1.35
CA VAL A 100 -8.89 -2.52 -1.74
C VAL A 100 -8.93 -3.09 -3.14
N ASP A 101 -9.64 -4.20 -3.35
CA ASP A 101 -9.81 -4.86 -4.65
C ASP A 101 -10.85 -4.12 -5.54
N TRP A 102 -10.75 -2.80 -5.60
CA TRP A 102 -11.56 -1.97 -6.48
C TRP A 102 -10.69 -1.32 -7.56
N ILE A 103 -11.31 -0.84 -8.65
CA ILE A 103 -10.54 -0.20 -9.74
C ILE A 103 -9.97 1.16 -9.31
N GLY A 104 -10.72 1.95 -8.55
CA GLY A 104 -10.29 3.26 -8.11
C GLY A 104 -11.21 3.83 -7.02
N ILE A 105 -10.62 4.59 -6.11
CA ILE A 105 -11.33 5.36 -5.09
C ILE A 105 -10.82 6.80 -5.21
N SER A 106 -11.73 7.74 -5.56
CA SER A 106 -11.41 9.10 -5.95
C SER A 106 -12.07 10.15 -5.06
N ASN A 107 -11.49 11.34 -5.03
CA ASN A 107 -12.10 12.56 -4.49
C ASN A 107 -12.73 12.37 -3.11
N GLU A 108 -14.02 12.71 -2.95
CA GLU A 108 -14.74 12.55 -1.68
C GLU A 108 -14.83 11.08 -1.25
N GLY A 109 -14.93 10.15 -2.17
CA GLY A 109 -14.89 8.72 -1.87
C GLY A 109 -13.61 8.34 -1.12
N HIS A 110 -12.44 8.79 -1.61
CA HIS A 110 -11.15 8.52 -0.96
C HIS A 110 -11.07 9.19 0.43
N ARG A 111 -11.56 10.43 0.56
CA ARG A 111 -11.65 11.13 1.84
C ARG A 111 -12.51 10.34 2.85
N ARG A 112 -13.70 9.89 2.45
CA ARG A 112 -14.62 9.11 3.31
C ARG A 112 -14.02 7.78 3.78
N TRP A 113 -13.30 7.07 2.91
CA TRP A 113 -12.57 5.87 3.29
C TRP A 113 -11.54 6.16 4.37
N LYS A 114 -10.70 7.18 4.20
CA LYS A 114 -9.67 7.57 5.18
C LYS A 114 -10.28 8.00 6.52
N GLU A 115 -11.32 8.80 6.51
CA GLU A 115 -12.02 9.27 7.71
C GLU A 115 -12.65 8.12 8.49
N THR A 116 -13.34 7.19 7.79
CA THR A 116 -13.96 6.02 8.41
C THR A 116 -12.92 5.14 9.10
N LEU A 117 -11.82 4.85 8.41
CA LEU A 117 -10.74 4.04 8.96
C LEU A 117 -9.99 4.74 10.10
N ALA A 118 -9.76 6.04 9.98
CA ALA A 118 -9.11 6.84 11.02
C ALA A 118 -9.93 6.84 12.32
N LEU A 119 -11.24 7.10 12.21
CA LEU A 119 -12.15 7.05 13.34
C LEU A 119 -12.19 5.66 14.00
N ALA A 120 -12.13 4.60 13.18
CA ALA A 120 -12.19 3.24 13.66
C ALA A 120 -10.99 2.86 14.54
N VAL A 121 -9.77 3.32 14.19
CA VAL A 121 -8.54 2.99 14.93
C VAL A 121 -8.01 4.15 15.78
N GLU A 122 -8.85 5.15 16.05
CA GLU A 122 -8.57 6.29 16.93
C GLU A 122 -7.34 7.11 16.49
N THR A 123 -7.20 7.29 15.17
CA THR A 123 -6.13 8.09 14.57
C THR A 123 -6.70 9.27 13.76
N SER A 124 -5.85 9.98 13.02
CA SER A 124 -6.26 11.04 12.10
C SER A 124 -6.21 10.57 10.63
N PRO A 125 -7.03 11.13 9.74
CA PRO A 125 -7.07 10.71 8.32
C PRO A 125 -5.74 10.83 7.59
N ASP A 126 -4.84 11.72 8.02
CA ASP A 126 -3.49 11.88 7.48
C ASP A 126 -2.54 10.73 7.88
N ARG A 127 -2.95 9.85 8.82
CA ARG A 127 -2.22 8.63 9.20
C ARG A 127 -2.83 7.36 8.61
N VAL A 128 -3.74 7.52 7.67
CA VAL A 128 -4.38 6.42 6.93
C VAL A 128 -4.02 6.51 5.46
N SER A 129 -3.54 5.41 4.89
CA SER A 129 -3.29 5.27 3.46
C SER A 129 -4.22 4.21 2.88
N VAL A 130 -5.04 4.60 1.91
CA VAL A 130 -5.97 3.72 1.19
C VAL A 130 -5.56 3.67 -0.26
N HIS A 131 -5.32 2.47 -0.77
CA HIS A 131 -4.93 2.22 -2.15
C HIS A 131 -5.81 1.14 -2.77
N THR A 132 -6.12 1.29 -4.04
CA THR A 132 -6.79 0.22 -4.78
C THR A 132 -5.76 -0.67 -5.47
N LEU A 133 -6.12 -1.93 -5.70
CA LEU A 133 -5.34 -2.80 -6.57
C LEU A 133 -5.64 -2.57 -8.05
N HIS A 134 -6.66 -1.77 -8.37
CA HIS A 134 -7.02 -1.36 -9.72
C HIS A 134 -7.49 -2.52 -10.63
N GLN A 135 -8.18 -3.50 -10.08
CA GLN A 135 -8.76 -4.57 -10.88
C GLN A 135 -9.94 -4.07 -11.73
N HIS A 136 -10.05 -4.54 -12.96
CA HIS A 136 -10.98 -4.00 -13.95
C HIS A 136 -12.39 -4.61 -13.93
N ASP A 137 -12.57 -5.81 -13.37
CA ASP A 137 -13.87 -6.41 -13.06
C ASP A 137 -14.24 -6.13 -11.58
N ALA A 138 -14.23 -4.85 -11.21
CA ALA A 138 -14.43 -4.37 -9.85
C ALA A 138 -15.12 -2.99 -9.83
N PRO A 139 -15.74 -2.58 -8.71
CA PRO A 139 -16.35 -1.27 -8.56
C PRO A 139 -15.34 -0.12 -8.60
N ARG A 140 -15.85 1.07 -8.90
CA ARG A 140 -15.18 2.36 -8.64
C ARG A 140 -15.92 3.13 -7.57
N CYS A 141 -15.27 4.11 -6.95
CA CYS A 141 -15.87 4.94 -5.93
C CYS A 141 -15.41 6.39 -6.07
N ASP A 142 -16.26 7.20 -6.69
CA ASP A 142 -16.15 8.66 -6.72
C ASP A 142 -17.48 9.30 -6.31
N LEU A 143 -17.62 9.62 -5.02
CA LEU A 143 -18.85 10.22 -4.49
C LEU A 143 -19.08 11.64 -5.00
N SER A 144 -18.02 12.36 -5.41
CA SER A 144 -18.16 13.69 -6.02
C SER A 144 -18.77 13.60 -7.41
N ALA A 145 -18.27 12.67 -8.24
CA ALA A 145 -18.80 12.44 -9.57
C ALA A 145 -20.23 11.85 -9.54
N GLU A 146 -20.50 10.92 -8.60
CA GLU A 146 -21.85 10.36 -8.43
C GLU A 146 -22.89 11.45 -8.10
N ARG A 147 -22.56 12.37 -7.19
CA ARG A 147 -23.45 13.50 -6.88
C ARG A 147 -23.75 14.35 -8.12
N LEU A 148 -22.75 14.64 -8.96
CA LEU A 148 -22.94 15.36 -10.22
C LEU A 148 -23.87 14.63 -11.18
N LEU A 149 -23.86 13.30 -11.19
CA LEU A 149 -24.76 12.46 -11.96
C LEU A 149 -26.14 12.40 -11.35
N GLU A 150 -26.27 12.29 -10.02
CA GLU A 150 -27.56 12.30 -9.30
C GLU A 150 -28.34 13.58 -9.55
N GLU A 151 -27.69 14.75 -9.52
CA GLU A 151 -28.30 16.06 -9.83
C GLU A 151 -28.93 16.13 -11.24
N ARG A 152 -28.56 15.21 -12.12
CA ARG A 152 -29.01 15.11 -13.52
C ARG A 152 -29.87 13.87 -13.79
N GLY A 153 -30.32 13.19 -12.73
CA GLY A 153 -31.19 12.01 -12.84
C GLY A 153 -30.44 10.76 -13.34
N MET A 154 -29.09 10.75 -13.28
CA MET A 154 -28.21 9.63 -13.68
C MET A 154 -27.57 8.92 -12.49
N GLY A 155 -28.10 9.08 -11.29
CA GLY A 155 -27.60 8.41 -10.07
C GLY A 155 -27.61 6.88 -10.19
N GLY A 156 -26.68 6.22 -9.55
CA GLY A 156 -26.52 4.76 -9.58
C GLY A 156 -25.91 4.20 -10.87
N MET A 157 -25.40 5.07 -11.76
CA MET A 157 -24.69 4.64 -12.97
C MET A 157 -23.20 4.42 -12.74
N LEU A 158 -22.56 5.26 -11.93
CA LEU A 158 -21.16 5.19 -11.61
C LEU A 158 -20.89 4.20 -10.47
N LEU A 159 -21.65 4.29 -9.40
CA LEU A 159 -21.52 3.44 -8.22
C LEU A 159 -22.89 3.17 -7.57
N ASP A 160 -22.92 2.17 -6.70
CA ASP A 160 -24.03 1.85 -5.81
C ASP A 160 -23.75 2.50 -4.44
N SER A 161 -24.41 3.62 -4.17
CA SER A 161 -24.20 4.43 -2.96
C SER A 161 -24.49 3.65 -1.68
N ASP A 162 -25.57 2.84 -1.66
CA ASP A 162 -25.91 2.02 -0.50
C ASP A 162 -24.87 0.94 -0.23
N PHE A 163 -24.36 0.29 -1.28
CA PHE A 163 -23.29 -0.69 -1.16
C PHE A 163 -21.99 -0.05 -0.63
N VAL A 164 -21.62 1.14 -1.12
CA VAL A 164 -20.43 1.87 -0.64
C VAL A 164 -20.57 2.21 0.85
N GLU A 165 -21.72 2.77 1.28
CA GLU A 165 -21.94 3.10 2.69
C GLU A 165 -21.95 1.86 3.61
N GLN A 166 -22.55 0.75 3.18
CA GLN A 166 -22.51 -0.51 3.91
C GLN A 166 -21.08 -1.08 3.99
N THR A 167 -20.31 -0.93 2.91
CA THR A 167 -18.92 -1.35 2.86
C THR A 167 -18.07 -0.55 3.83
N LEU A 168 -18.20 0.78 3.86
CA LEU A 168 -17.50 1.64 4.82
C LEU A 168 -17.81 1.25 6.27
N LYS A 169 -19.08 0.96 6.59
CA LYS A 169 -19.48 0.48 7.92
C LYS A 169 -18.79 -0.84 8.29
N ARG A 170 -18.79 -1.82 7.37
CA ARG A 170 -18.14 -3.13 7.61
C ARG A 170 -16.62 -2.99 7.79
N VAL A 171 -15.98 -2.21 6.92
CA VAL A 171 -14.53 -1.98 6.95
C VAL A 171 -14.13 -1.23 8.23
N GLY A 172 -14.90 -0.20 8.62
CA GLY A 172 -14.70 0.51 9.89
C GLY A 172 -14.83 -0.41 11.11
N ALA A 173 -15.87 -1.26 11.13
CA ALA A 173 -16.06 -2.23 12.22
C ALA A 173 -14.91 -3.24 12.32
N ALA A 174 -14.42 -3.76 11.18
CA ALA A 174 -13.29 -4.68 11.16
C ALA A 174 -11.99 -4.00 11.58
N ALA A 175 -11.73 -2.78 11.12
CA ALA A 175 -10.57 -2.00 11.54
C ALA A 175 -10.60 -1.71 13.06
N ARG A 176 -11.75 -1.35 13.62
CA ARG A 176 -11.91 -1.13 15.08
C ARG A 176 -11.57 -2.38 15.89
N LYS A 177 -11.94 -3.56 15.40
CA LYS A 177 -11.64 -4.83 16.07
C LYS A 177 -10.13 -5.05 16.23
N THR A 178 -9.30 -4.52 15.33
CA THR A 178 -7.83 -4.66 15.41
C THR A 178 -7.22 -4.06 16.68
N LEU A 179 -7.88 -3.07 17.29
CA LEU A 179 -7.42 -2.48 18.56
C LEU A 179 -7.41 -3.49 19.71
N GLN A 180 -8.19 -4.58 19.60
CA GLN A 180 -8.31 -5.65 20.60
C GLN A 180 -7.52 -6.90 20.23
N THR A 181 -7.07 -7.02 18.98
CA THR A 181 -6.41 -8.22 18.44
C THR A 181 -4.97 -7.96 18.00
N SER A 182 -4.38 -6.83 18.42
CA SER A 182 -3.00 -6.49 18.08
C SER A 182 -2.02 -7.38 18.83
N GLU A 183 -0.96 -7.79 18.12
CA GLU A 183 0.13 -8.59 18.65
C GLU A 183 1.44 -7.83 18.59
N VAL A 184 2.35 -8.12 19.51
CA VAL A 184 3.68 -7.52 19.52
C VAL A 184 4.50 -8.05 18.35
N ALA A 185 4.99 -7.15 17.50
CA ALA A 185 6.00 -7.47 16.52
C ALA A 185 7.39 -7.27 17.12
N THR A 186 8.14 -8.35 17.27
CA THR A 186 9.52 -8.34 17.77
C THR A 186 10.54 -8.19 16.64
N HIS A 187 10.19 -8.65 15.43
CA HIS A 187 11.05 -8.61 14.26
C HIS A 187 10.28 -8.18 13.01
N MET A 188 11.00 -7.57 12.10
CA MET A 188 10.54 -7.26 10.75
C MET A 188 11.46 -7.92 9.75
N GLY A 189 10.90 -8.61 8.76
CA GLY A 189 11.63 -9.15 7.61
C GLY A 189 11.54 -8.21 6.42
N LEU A 190 12.66 -7.93 5.78
CA LEU A 190 12.74 -7.19 4.51
C LEU A 190 13.30 -8.12 3.44
N GLY A 191 12.57 -8.30 2.35
CA GLY A 191 13.00 -9.17 1.26
C GLY A 191 12.49 -8.71 -0.09
N GLU A 192 13.17 -9.14 -1.14
CA GLU A 192 12.79 -8.87 -2.52
C GLU A 192 13.16 -10.04 -3.42
N ALA A 193 12.44 -10.20 -4.52
CA ALA A 193 12.73 -11.20 -5.54
C ALA A 193 12.23 -10.74 -6.91
N ASP A 194 12.90 -11.15 -7.97
CA ASP A 194 12.42 -10.89 -9.33
C ASP A 194 11.18 -11.72 -9.65
N VAL A 195 10.18 -11.09 -10.25
CA VAL A 195 9.01 -11.75 -10.81
C VAL A 195 9.22 -11.92 -12.31
N HIS A 196 9.27 -13.15 -12.76
CA HIS A 196 9.54 -13.45 -14.16
C HIS A 196 8.27 -13.59 -14.97
N GLN A 197 8.28 -13.05 -16.21
CA GLN A 197 7.22 -13.25 -17.19
C GLN A 197 5.82 -12.82 -16.71
N VAL A 198 5.75 -11.65 -16.04
CA VAL A 198 4.50 -10.98 -15.66
C VAL A 198 4.47 -9.58 -16.24
N ALA A 199 5.38 -8.71 -15.80
CA ALA A 199 5.40 -7.31 -16.19
C ALA A 199 6.11 -7.08 -17.54
N SER A 200 5.61 -6.11 -18.29
CA SER A 200 6.26 -5.53 -19.47
C SER A 200 5.74 -4.11 -19.68
N SER A 201 6.57 -3.22 -20.23
CA SER A 201 6.12 -1.88 -20.64
C SER A 201 5.00 -1.98 -21.68
N ARG A 202 3.98 -1.16 -21.51
CA ARG A 202 2.89 -1.02 -22.50
C ARG A 202 3.33 -0.16 -23.70
N ARG A 203 4.34 0.68 -23.51
CA ARG A 203 4.79 1.72 -24.43
C ARG A 203 5.89 1.17 -25.35
N ILE A 204 5.56 0.96 -26.61
CA ILE A 204 6.52 0.54 -27.64
C ILE A 204 6.87 1.76 -28.48
N LEU A 205 8.11 2.23 -28.34
CA LEU A 205 8.60 3.40 -29.05
C LEU A 205 9.00 3.07 -30.49
N GLY A 206 8.78 4.02 -31.38
CA GLY A 206 9.32 4.02 -32.73
C GLY A 206 10.72 4.64 -32.81
N PRO A 207 11.34 4.61 -33.99
CA PRO A 207 12.64 5.23 -34.22
C PRO A 207 12.66 6.75 -33.98
N ASP A 208 11.50 7.39 -34.07
CA ASP A 208 11.29 8.83 -33.84
C ASP A 208 11.14 9.19 -32.34
N GLY A 209 11.25 8.19 -31.44
CA GLY A 209 11.06 8.38 -30.02
C GLY A 209 9.60 8.56 -29.59
N LYS A 210 8.63 8.34 -30.49
CA LYS A 210 7.19 8.39 -30.15
C LYS A 210 6.65 6.98 -29.93
N VAL A 211 5.54 6.89 -29.15
CA VAL A 211 4.83 5.63 -29.00
C VAL A 211 4.18 5.24 -30.31
N ARG A 212 4.72 4.20 -30.96
CA ARG A 212 4.18 3.64 -32.21
C ARG A 212 3.06 2.63 -31.98
N ALA A 213 3.05 2.00 -30.80
CA ALA A 213 2.03 1.04 -30.43
C ALA A 213 1.93 0.92 -28.89
N THR A 214 0.71 0.62 -28.40
CA THR A 214 0.47 0.27 -27.01
C THR A 214 0.26 -1.24 -26.88
N ARG A 215 1.15 -1.93 -26.19
CA ARG A 215 0.99 -3.34 -25.85
C ARG A 215 0.10 -3.45 -24.61
N TYR A 216 -1.21 -3.44 -24.83
CA TYR A 216 -2.18 -3.56 -23.74
C TYR A 216 -2.00 -4.85 -22.94
N THR A 217 -2.62 -4.92 -21.77
CA THR A 217 -2.46 -6.04 -20.83
C THR A 217 -2.88 -7.39 -21.37
N ALA A 218 -3.79 -7.45 -22.36
CA ALA A 218 -4.08 -8.62 -23.18
C ALA A 218 -3.68 -8.33 -24.65
N CYS A 219 -2.59 -8.92 -25.12
CA CYS A 219 -2.05 -8.67 -26.44
C CYS A 219 -1.99 -9.96 -27.25
N ARG A 220 -2.76 -10.03 -28.35
CA ARG A 220 -2.76 -11.19 -29.28
C ARG A 220 -1.81 -11.01 -30.45
N ASP A 221 -1.30 -9.81 -30.69
CA ASP A 221 -0.34 -9.53 -31.76
C ASP A 221 1.04 -10.13 -31.41
N PRO A 222 1.51 -11.15 -32.19
CA PRO A 222 2.78 -11.80 -31.91
C PRO A 222 3.99 -10.86 -32.10
N LEU A 223 3.91 -9.86 -32.98
CA LEU A 223 4.99 -8.89 -33.18
C LEU A 223 5.14 -7.96 -31.98
N LEU A 224 4.02 -7.47 -31.42
CA LEU A 224 4.06 -6.64 -30.21
C LEU A 224 4.50 -7.46 -28.98
N ARG A 225 4.14 -8.76 -28.94
CA ARG A 225 4.59 -9.66 -27.85
C ARG A 225 6.08 -10.00 -27.97
N ALA A 226 6.63 -10.03 -29.18
CA ALA A 226 8.07 -10.27 -29.41
C ALA A 226 8.96 -9.08 -28.96
N GLU A 227 8.42 -7.85 -28.94
CA GLU A 227 9.15 -6.67 -28.47
C GLU A 227 9.74 -6.86 -27.06
N PRO A 228 10.86 -6.22 -26.71
CA PRO A 228 11.46 -6.30 -25.38
C PRO A 228 10.47 -6.00 -24.25
N GLU A 229 10.78 -6.40 -23.02
CA GLU A 229 9.97 -6.03 -21.85
C GLU A 229 9.86 -4.52 -21.68
N GLY A 230 10.90 -3.79 -22.06
CA GLY A 230 10.98 -2.35 -21.85
C GLY A 230 11.25 -1.98 -20.40
N LEU A 231 10.89 -0.74 -20.02
CA LEU A 231 11.12 -0.24 -18.66
C LEU A 231 10.10 -0.87 -17.69
N ILE A 232 10.59 -1.64 -16.73
CA ILE A 232 9.81 -2.27 -15.65
C ILE A 232 10.62 -2.22 -14.34
N ASP A 233 9.95 -2.40 -13.20
CA ASP A 233 10.58 -2.89 -11.97
C ASP A 233 10.27 -4.38 -11.85
N PRO A 234 11.24 -5.28 -12.04
CA PRO A 234 10.99 -6.72 -11.99
C PRO A 234 10.78 -7.24 -10.57
N LYS A 235 11.06 -6.42 -9.53
CA LYS A 235 11.12 -6.88 -8.16
C LYS A 235 9.78 -6.77 -7.44
N VAL A 236 9.31 -7.87 -6.86
CA VAL A 236 8.34 -7.82 -5.78
C VAL A 236 9.07 -7.54 -4.47
N LYS A 237 8.61 -6.55 -3.73
CA LYS A 237 9.10 -6.19 -2.40
C LYS A 237 8.22 -6.84 -1.34
N SER A 238 8.80 -7.30 -0.23
CA SER A 238 8.09 -7.94 0.88
C SER A 238 8.53 -7.38 2.22
N ILE A 239 7.57 -7.05 3.06
CA ILE A 239 7.76 -6.77 4.48
C ILE A 239 6.92 -7.77 5.27
N SER A 240 7.52 -8.41 6.26
CA SER A 240 6.84 -9.35 7.14
C SER A 240 7.05 -8.97 8.59
N PHE A 241 6.01 -9.12 9.42
CA PHE A 241 6.09 -8.87 10.85
C PHE A 241 6.00 -10.19 11.60
N TRP A 242 6.80 -10.30 12.67
CA TRP A 242 7.00 -11.54 13.41
C TRP A 242 6.95 -11.27 14.91
N ASN A 243 6.28 -12.15 15.64
CA ASN A 243 6.45 -12.26 17.08
C ASN A 243 7.38 -13.47 17.34
N GLN A 244 8.64 -13.20 17.63
CA GLN A 244 9.71 -14.21 17.64
C GLN A 244 9.71 -15.01 16.33
N ASP A 245 9.33 -16.29 16.35
CA ASP A 245 9.26 -17.16 15.17
C ASP A 245 7.86 -17.23 14.53
N ALA A 246 6.85 -16.65 15.15
CA ALA A 246 5.50 -16.61 14.62
C ALA A 246 5.33 -15.48 13.61
N LEU A 247 4.99 -15.82 12.36
CA LEU A 247 4.68 -14.86 11.31
C LEU A 247 3.27 -14.29 11.53
N LEU A 248 3.16 -12.98 11.69
CA LEU A 248 1.91 -12.28 11.96
C LEU A 248 1.19 -11.83 10.69
N VAL A 249 1.91 -11.19 9.77
CA VAL A 249 1.37 -10.65 8.52
C VAL A 249 2.49 -10.44 7.50
N VAL A 250 2.15 -10.57 6.22
CA VAL A 250 3.05 -10.26 5.08
C VAL A 250 2.44 -9.15 4.25
N LEU A 251 3.23 -8.14 3.94
CA LEU A 251 2.91 -7.06 3.02
C LEU A 251 3.77 -7.21 1.77
N THR A 252 3.19 -7.03 0.57
CA THR A 252 3.96 -7.08 -0.68
C THR A 252 3.60 -5.95 -1.62
N TRP A 253 4.55 -5.53 -2.45
CA TRP A 253 4.41 -4.49 -3.48
C TRP A 253 4.99 -4.99 -4.79
N TYR A 254 4.25 -4.82 -5.89
CA TYR A 254 4.73 -5.13 -7.24
C TYR A 254 4.10 -4.19 -8.27
N ALA A 255 4.90 -3.67 -9.19
CA ALA A 255 4.47 -2.71 -10.19
C ALA A 255 4.00 -3.42 -11.46
N THR A 256 2.69 -3.54 -11.64
CA THR A 256 2.08 -4.00 -12.87
C THR A 256 0.60 -3.63 -12.92
N HIS A 257 0.06 -3.40 -14.12
CA HIS A 257 -1.38 -3.25 -14.27
C HIS A 257 -2.08 -4.57 -13.91
N PRO A 258 -2.98 -4.58 -12.93
CA PRO A 258 -3.55 -5.80 -12.35
C PRO A 258 -4.72 -6.33 -13.20
N GLN A 259 -4.48 -6.54 -14.46
CA GLN A 259 -5.48 -6.86 -15.46
C GLN A 259 -4.95 -7.96 -16.38
N SER A 260 -5.63 -9.08 -16.46
CA SER A 260 -5.37 -10.13 -17.46
C SER A 260 -6.37 -10.06 -18.61
N TYR A 261 -7.64 -10.04 -18.29
CA TYR A 261 -8.80 -9.74 -19.14
C TYR A 261 -9.93 -9.20 -18.27
N TYR A 262 -10.94 -8.57 -18.87
CA TYR A 262 -12.03 -7.90 -18.14
C TYR A 262 -13.29 -7.81 -19.00
N LEU A 263 -14.32 -7.06 -18.56
CA LEU A 263 -15.65 -6.98 -19.17
C LEU A 263 -16.43 -8.30 -19.05
N THR A 264 -16.11 -9.10 -18.03
CA THR A 264 -16.76 -10.40 -17.83
C THR A 264 -18.13 -10.32 -17.19
N GLY A 265 -18.50 -9.15 -16.58
CA GLY A 265 -19.67 -9.01 -15.73
C GLY A 265 -19.51 -9.66 -14.35
N ARG A 266 -18.43 -10.32 -14.10
CA ARG A 266 -18.20 -11.09 -12.88
C ARG A 266 -17.12 -10.43 -12.02
N ALA A 267 -17.49 -9.99 -10.81
CA ALA A 267 -16.53 -9.41 -9.88
C ALA A 267 -15.33 -10.35 -9.67
N HIS A 268 -14.11 -9.83 -9.86
CA HIS A 268 -12.89 -10.65 -9.79
C HIS A 268 -11.65 -9.82 -9.42
N PRO A 269 -10.80 -10.28 -8.44
CA PRO A 269 -9.61 -9.57 -8.02
C PRO A 269 -8.39 -9.81 -8.93
N ASP A 270 -8.58 -10.39 -10.13
CA ASP A 270 -7.60 -10.74 -11.14
C ASP A 270 -6.38 -11.51 -10.58
N PHE A 271 -5.29 -11.62 -11.35
CA PHE A 271 -4.12 -12.42 -10.96
C PHE A 271 -3.43 -11.93 -9.68
N PRO A 272 -3.38 -10.62 -9.32
CA PRO A 272 -2.78 -10.21 -8.05
C PRO A 272 -3.57 -10.70 -6.83
N GLY A 273 -4.91 -10.63 -6.87
CA GLY A 273 -5.75 -11.17 -5.81
C GLY A 273 -5.65 -12.69 -5.70
N MET A 274 -5.57 -13.39 -6.84
CA MET A 274 -5.32 -14.85 -6.86
C MET A 274 -3.95 -15.20 -6.26
N ALA A 275 -2.88 -14.47 -6.65
CA ALA A 275 -1.53 -14.67 -6.11
C ALA A 275 -1.49 -14.49 -4.59
N ARG A 276 -2.13 -13.44 -4.08
CA ARG A 276 -2.27 -13.18 -2.65
C ARG A 276 -2.97 -14.34 -1.94
N SER A 277 -4.08 -14.84 -2.48
CA SER A 277 -4.82 -15.97 -1.89
C SER A 277 -4.02 -17.27 -1.90
N LEU A 278 -3.24 -17.53 -2.97
CA LEU A 278 -2.29 -18.64 -3.01
C LEU A 278 -1.25 -18.53 -1.90
N ARG A 279 -0.75 -17.31 -1.63
CA ARG A 279 0.22 -17.09 -0.54
C ARG A 279 -0.39 -17.35 0.84
N GLU A 280 -1.60 -16.87 1.10
CA GLU A 280 -2.30 -17.15 2.37
C GLU A 280 -2.51 -18.65 2.58
N ALA A 281 -2.95 -19.37 1.54
CA ALA A 281 -3.14 -20.81 1.63
C ALA A 281 -1.83 -21.55 1.93
N THR A 282 -0.70 -21.14 1.33
CA THR A 282 0.61 -21.77 1.57
C THR A 282 1.26 -21.36 2.90
N LEU A 283 0.77 -20.31 3.54
CA LEU A 283 1.24 -19.82 4.84
C LEU A 283 0.25 -20.15 5.99
N ASN A 284 -0.58 -21.19 5.80
CA ASN A 284 -1.57 -21.64 6.80
C ASN A 284 -2.52 -20.53 7.28
N GLY A 285 -2.93 -19.64 6.37
CA GLY A 285 -3.87 -18.57 6.65
C GLY A 285 -3.25 -17.30 7.25
N VAL A 286 -1.92 -17.17 7.29
CA VAL A 286 -1.28 -15.91 7.67
C VAL A 286 -1.72 -14.80 6.70
N PRO A 287 -2.24 -13.67 7.21
CA PRO A 287 -2.74 -12.58 6.38
C PRO A 287 -1.68 -12.07 5.40
N HIS A 288 -2.06 -11.95 4.14
CA HIS A 288 -1.21 -11.41 3.08
C HIS A 288 -1.90 -10.19 2.45
N ILE A 289 -1.27 -9.03 2.54
CA ILE A 289 -1.78 -7.77 2.00
C ILE A 289 -0.88 -7.36 0.83
N HIS A 290 -1.46 -7.22 -0.34
CA HIS A 290 -0.72 -6.82 -1.55
C HIS A 290 -1.11 -5.40 -1.95
N PHE A 291 -0.13 -4.58 -2.27
CA PHE A 291 -0.29 -3.25 -2.83
C PHE A 291 0.24 -3.22 -4.26
N ASN A 292 -0.47 -2.57 -5.15
CA ASN A 292 0.02 -2.34 -6.49
C ASN A 292 1.05 -1.21 -6.47
N GLY A 293 2.19 -1.43 -7.09
CA GLY A 293 3.22 -0.41 -7.30
C GLY A 293 2.86 0.53 -8.44
N ALA A 294 3.79 1.35 -8.87
CA ALA A 294 3.62 2.27 -10.00
C ALA A 294 3.54 1.50 -11.33
N GLY A 295 2.34 1.02 -11.66
CA GLY A 295 2.06 0.15 -12.80
C GLY A 295 1.29 0.82 -13.95
N GLY A 296 1.21 2.16 -13.99
CA GLY A 296 0.40 2.87 -14.99
C GLY A 296 0.78 2.54 -16.45
N ASP A 297 2.06 2.46 -16.73
CA ASP A 297 2.60 2.17 -18.07
C ASP A 297 3.16 0.75 -18.20
N VAL A 298 2.91 -0.13 -17.22
CA VAL A 298 3.37 -1.51 -17.19
C VAL A 298 2.18 -2.46 -17.16
N GLY A 299 2.22 -3.56 -17.89
CA GLY A 299 1.17 -4.58 -17.90
C GLY A 299 1.69 -5.93 -18.36
N ALA A 300 0.80 -6.92 -18.40
CA ALA A 300 1.18 -8.30 -18.70
C ALA A 300 1.25 -8.64 -20.20
N GLY A 301 1.02 -7.68 -21.11
CA GLY A 301 0.75 -7.94 -22.52
C GLY A 301 1.79 -8.74 -23.29
N LYS A 302 3.06 -8.73 -22.87
CA LYS A 302 4.09 -9.61 -23.47
C LYS A 302 3.79 -11.08 -23.19
N TYR A 303 3.20 -11.41 -22.07
CA TYR A 303 3.02 -12.76 -21.53
C TYR A 303 1.55 -13.18 -21.42
N ASN A 304 0.64 -12.34 -21.91
CA ASN A 304 -0.80 -12.53 -21.78
C ASN A 304 -1.53 -12.20 -23.09
N ASP A 305 -2.28 -13.17 -23.62
CA ASP A 305 -3.15 -13.00 -24.78
C ASP A 305 -4.62 -12.78 -24.41
N GLY A 306 -4.93 -12.76 -23.10
CA GLY A 306 -6.28 -12.60 -22.56
C GLY A 306 -7.02 -13.93 -22.34
N SER A 307 -6.35 -15.09 -22.44
CA SER A 307 -6.95 -16.38 -22.11
C SER A 307 -7.07 -16.59 -20.60
N PRO A 308 -8.05 -17.40 -20.13
CA PRO A 308 -8.20 -17.74 -18.72
C PRO A 308 -6.96 -18.41 -18.12
N GLU A 309 -6.30 -19.24 -18.91
CA GLU A 309 -5.07 -19.97 -18.54
C GLU A 309 -3.94 -19.00 -18.20
N ASN A 310 -3.81 -17.92 -18.96
CA ASN A 310 -2.79 -16.90 -18.70
C ASN A 310 -3.04 -16.15 -17.39
N ARG A 311 -4.30 -15.87 -17.00
CA ARG A 311 -4.60 -15.30 -15.66
C ARG A 311 -4.07 -16.19 -14.56
N GLN A 312 -4.27 -17.49 -14.64
CA GLN A 312 -3.78 -18.46 -13.66
C GLN A 312 -2.24 -18.50 -13.64
N GLN A 313 -1.60 -18.53 -14.82
CA GLN A 313 -0.14 -18.53 -14.91
C GLN A 313 0.47 -17.25 -14.32
N LEU A 314 -0.10 -16.09 -14.62
CA LEU A 314 0.34 -14.80 -14.04
C LEU A 314 0.22 -14.81 -12.50
N ALA A 315 -0.88 -15.37 -11.97
CA ALA A 315 -1.08 -15.50 -10.53
C ALA A 315 -0.03 -16.40 -9.88
N VAL A 316 0.28 -17.55 -10.49
CA VAL A 316 1.31 -18.47 -9.98
C VAL A 316 2.69 -17.84 -10.02
N ARG A 317 3.07 -17.16 -11.12
CA ARG A 317 4.36 -16.48 -11.26
C ARG A 317 4.55 -15.36 -10.24
N LEU A 318 3.51 -14.56 -9.99
CA LEU A 318 3.55 -13.52 -8.97
C LEU A 318 3.61 -14.13 -7.56
N ALA A 319 2.83 -15.17 -7.27
CA ALA A 319 2.87 -15.86 -5.98
C ALA A 319 4.24 -16.51 -5.70
N ASP A 320 4.89 -17.06 -6.72
CA ASP A 320 6.26 -17.56 -6.62
C ASP A 320 7.26 -16.44 -6.27
N GLY A 321 7.19 -15.30 -6.97
CA GLY A 321 7.99 -14.13 -6.62
C GLY A 321 7.77 -13.67 -5.18
N MET A 322 6.51 -13.57 -4.75
CA MET A 322 6.15 -13.24 -3.35
C MET A 322 6.74 -14.25 -2.35
N SER A 323 6.73 -15.54 -2.72
CA SER A 323 7.32 -16.61 -1.90
C SER A 323 8.82 -16.43 -1.74
N ARG A 324 9.51 -16.26 -2.86
CA ARG A 324 10.98 -16.06 -2.87
C ARG A 324 11.38 -14.79 -2.14
N ALA A 325 10.63 -13.71 -2.26
CA ALA A 325 10.87 -12.48 -1.51
C ALA A 325 10.74 -12.69 0.00
N LEU A 326 9.74 -13.44 0.47
CA LEU A 326 9.61 -13.77 1.89
C LEU A 326 10.76 -14.67 2.38
N VAL A 327 11.15 -15.69 1.60
CA VAL A 327 12.26 -16.58 1.94
C VAL A 327 13.60 -15.84 1.99
N ALA A 328 13.82 -14.89 1.09
CA ALA A 328 15.02 -14.06 1.05
C ALA A 328 15.06 -12.96 2.14
N SER A 329 14.00 -12.84 2.94
CA SER A 329 13.89 -11.76 3.93
C SER A 329 14.96 -11.87 5.02
N GLN A 330 15.65 -10.76 5.27
CA GLN A 330 16.47 -10.56 6.45
C GLN A 330 15.58 -10.10 7.60
N ARG A 331 15.50 -10.92 8.66
CA ARG A 331 14.77 -10.55 9.87
C ARG A 331 15.64 -9.66 10.76
N LEU A 332 15.11 -8.51 11.13
CA LEU A 332 15.75 -7.53 11.99
C LEU A 332 14.84 -7.26 13.19
N PRO A 333 15.39 -7.11 14.40
CA PRO A 333 14.62 -6.62 15.54
C PRO A 333 13.96 -5.30 15.21
N ILE A 334 12.73 -5.09 15.69
CA ILE A 334 12.00 -3.85 15.50
C ILE A 334 11.28 -3.43 16.77
N ALA A 335 11.30 -2.13 17.04
CA ALA A 335 10.53 -1.49 18.10
C ALA A 335 9.77 -0.27 17.54
N SER A 336 8.90 0.31 18.33
CA SER A 336 8.02 1.38 17.87
C SER A 336 8.73 2.69 17.55
N ASP A 337 9.95 2.90 18.02
CA ASP A 337 10.79 4.06 17.70
C ASP A 337 11.31 4.06 16.27
N ALA A 338 11.35 2.86 15.63
CA ALA A 338 11.66 2.71 14.22
C ALA A 338 10.51 3.16 13.29
N LEU A 339 9.32 3.42 13.86
CA LEU A 339 8.11 3.77 13.12
C LEU A 339 7.98 5.29 13.01
N ARG A 340 8.11 5.84 11.80
CA ARG A 340 7.84 7.26 11.50
C ARG A 340 6.90 7.37 10.33
N TRP A 341 6.01 8.35 10.40
CA TRP A 341 5.05 8.65 9.36
C TRP A 341 5.12 10.11 8.98
N GLU A 342 5.32 10.37 7.71
CA GLU A 342 5.35 11.71 7.16
C GLU A 342 4.24 11.89 6.14
N THR A 343 3.62 13.07 6.15
CA THR A 343 2.56 13.47 5.23
C THR A 343 2.93 14.79 4.58
N LEU A 344 2.83 14.84 3.27
CA LEU A 344 3.10 16.04 2.48
C LEU A 344 1.92 16.30 1.53
N PRO A 345 1.13 17.36 1.73
CA PRO A 345 0.11 17.75 0.78
C PRO A 345 0.74 18.36 -0.47
N VAL A 346 0.26 17.96 -1.64
CA VAL A 346 0.67 18.49 -2.94
C VAL A 346 -0.55 18.90 -3.76
N GLN A 347 -0.44 20.00 -4.49
CA GLN A 347 -1.39 20.37 -5.53
C GLN A 347 -0.85 19.87 -6.86
N LEU A 348 -1.63 19.02 -7.53
CA LEU A 348 -1.26 18.50 -8.84
C LEU A 348 -1.78 19.46 -9.93
N PRO A 349 -0.97 19.78 -10.94
CA PRO A 349 -1.37 20.71 -12.00
C PRO A 349 -2.42 20.07 -12.90
N LEU A 350 -3.58 20.72 -13.02
CA LEU A 350 -4.69 20.28 -13.86
C LEU A 350 -4.27 20.21 -15.34
N ALA A 351 -4.73 19.17 -16.04
CA ALA A 351 -4.53 19.05 -17.48
C ALA A 351 -5.23 20.20 -18.24
N PRO A 352 -4.58 20.84 -19.23
CA PRO A 352 -5.11 22.05 -19.86
C PRO A 352 -6.41 21.83 -20.68
N HIS A 353 -6.72 20.59 -21.04
CA HIS A 353 -7.96 20.24 -21.74
C HIS A 353 -9.19 20.16 -20.80
N LEU A 354 -8.99 20.04 -19.49
CA LEU A 354 -10.07 20.01 -18.50
C LEU A 354 -10.44 21.44 -18.11
N LYS A 355 -11.51 21.95 -18.71
CA LYS A 355 -12.08 23.28 -18.44
C LYS A 355 -13.43 23.09 -17.75
N VAL A 356 -13.59 23.55 -16.50
CA VAL A 356 -14.80 23.38 -15.70
C VAL A 356 -16.04 23.80 -16.49
N ALA A 357 -16.09 25.01 -17.05
CA ALA A 357 -17.25 25.47 -17.80
C ALA A 357 -17.59 24.59 -19.02
N SER A 358 -16.56 24.05 -19.71
CA SER A 358 -16.78 23.13 -20.83
C SER A 358 -17.30 21.78 -20.38
N LEU A 359 -16.79 21.25 -19.26
CA LEU A 359 -17.23 19.97 -18.70
C LEU A 359 -18.65 20.08 -18.15
N GLN A 360 -19.00 21.17 -17.49
CA GLN A 360 -20.38 21.47 -17.06
C GLN A 360 -21.36 21.48 -18.24
N ALA A 361 -21.06 22.24 -19.30
CA ALA A 361 -21.88 22.27 -20.51
C ALA A 361 -21.99 20.87 -21.16
N GLN A 362 -20.93 20.09 -21.14
CA GLN A 362 -20.95 18.71 -21.63
C GLN A 362 -21.82 17.78 -20.76
N LEU A 363 -21.84 17.97 -19.47
CA LEU A 363 -22.65 17.15 -18.55
C LEU A 363 -24.15 17.55 -18.59
N GLU A 364 -24.43 18.80 -18.95
CA GLU A 364 -25.79 19.32 -19.08
C GLU A 364 -26.47 18.97 -20.44
N ASP A 365 -25.69 18.48 -21.42
CA ASP A 365 -26.20 18.08 -22.73
C ASP A 365 -27.08 16.82 -22.62
N PRO A 366 -28.40 16.92 -22.81
CA PRO A 366 -29.34 15.80 -22.66
C PRO A 366 -29.19 14.73 -23.75
N SER A 367 -28.50 15.04 -24.84
CA SER A 367 -28.23 14.10 -25.95
C SER A 367 -27.02 13.22 -25.70
N ARG A 368 -26.26 13.48 -24.66
CA ARG A 368 -25.04 12.75 -24.36
C ARG A 368 -25.30 11.32 -23.92
N ASP A 369 -24.55 10.37 -24.47
CA ASP A 369 -24.56 8.98 -24.00
C ASP A 369 -24.25 8.94 -22.48
N PRO A 370 -25.13 8.34 -21.66
CA PRO A 370 -24.92 8.22 -20.22
C PRO A 370 -23.58 7.60 -19.82
N LYS A 371 -23.03 6.69 -20.62
CA LYS A 371 -21.69 6.11 -20.36
C LYS A 371 -20.57 7.12 -20.55
N VAL A 372 -20.74 8.07 -21.48
CA VAL A 372 -19.78 9.18 -21.66
C VAL A 372 -19.93 10.20 -20.54
N ALA A 373 -21.17 10.45 -20.06
CA ALA A 373 -21.45 11.35 -18.96
C ALA A 373 -20.70 10.95 -17.66
N ILE A 374 -20.52 9.65 -17.39
CA ILE A 374 -19.73 9.17 -16.25
C ILE A 374 -18.30 9.74 -16.28
N GLY A 375 -17.60 9.61 -17.41
CA GLY A 375 -16.24 10.14 -17.55
C GLY A 375 -16.18 11.66 -17.43
N VAL A 376 -17.18 12.37 -17.98
CA VAL A 376 -17.29 13.84 -17.85
C VAL A 376 -17.51 14.25 -16.40
N ALA A 377 -18.31 13.52 -15.64
CA ALA A 377 -18.54 13.79 -14.22
C ALA A 377 -17.28 13.56 -13.37
N GLU A 378 -16.52 12.49 -13.64
CA GLU A 378 -15.23 12.26 -13.00
C GLU A 378 -14.20 13.37 -13.34
N ASP A 379 -14.15 13.80 -14.60
CA ASP A 379 -13.27 14.88 -15.08
C ASP A 379 -13.66 16.22 -14.43
N LEU A 380 -14.97 16.52 -14.34
CA LEU A 380 -15.49 17.73 -13.71
C LEU A 380 -15.20 17.75 -12.21
N ALA A 381 -15.47 16.66 -11.49
CA ALA A 381 -15.20 16.56 -10.06
C ALA A 381 -13.72 16.80 -9.74
N TRP A 382 -12.81 16.29 -10.57
CA TRP A 382 -11.38 16.53 -10.41
C TRP A 382 -11.01 17.98 -10.75
N ALA A 383 -11.52 18.54 -11.86
CA ALA A 383 -11.22 19.90 -12.29
C ALA A 383 -11.70 20.93 -11.26
N GLU A 384 -12.94 20.81 -10.76
CA GLU A 384 -13.47 21.70 -9.72
C GLU A 384 -12.63 21.63 -8.43
N ARG A 385 -12.22 20.43 -8.03
CA ARG A 385 -11.33 20.25 -6.87
C ARG A 385 -9.99 20.97 -7.07
N CYS A 386 -9.40 20.87 -8.26
CA CYS A 386 -8.15 21.56 -8.57
C CYS A 386 -8.31 23.09 -8.57
N GLU A 387 -9.38 23.62 -9.17
CA GLU A 387 -9.66 25.06 -9.19
C GLU A 387 -9.91 25.63 -7.79
N GLN A 388 -10.46 24.83 -6.88
CA GLN A 388 -10.67 25.17 -5.47
C GLN A 388 -9.37 25.05 -4.64
N GLY A 389 -8.23 24.75 -5.25
CA GLY A 389 -6.94 24.60 -4.57
C GLY A 389 -6.81 23.29 -3.77
N GLY A 390 -7.62 22.27 -4.11
CA GLY A 390 -7.58 20.98 -3.47
C GLY A 390 -6.22 20.31 -3.57
N SER A 391 -5.77 19.67 -2.49
CA SER A 391 -4.50 18.93 -2.43
C SER A 391 -4.72 17.43 -2.30
N ILE A 392 -3.69 16.66 -2.66
CA ILE A 392 -3.56 15.24 -2.37
C ILE A 392 -2.43 15.06 -1.36
N ALA A 393 -2.67 14.30 -0.30
CA ALA A 393 -1.65 13.98 0.68
C ALA A 393 -0.81 12.78 0.18
N LEU A 394 0.47 13.00 -0.04
CA LEU A 394 1.45 11.93 -0.22
C LEU A 394 1.97 11.51 1.14
N HIS A 395 2.31 10.23 1.29
CA HIS A 395 2.79 9.72 2.55
C HIS A 395 4.09 8.94 2.38
N CYS A 396 4.91 8.94 3.42
CA CYS A 396 6.03 8.02 3.58
C CYS A 396 5.97 7.38 4.96
N LEU A 397 5.94 6.05 4.99
CA LEU A 397 6.16 5.27 6.19
C LEU A 397 7.63 4.85 6.23
N GLN A 398 8.33 5.28 7.26
CA GLN A 398 9.65 4.77 7.60
C GLN A 398 9.52 3.65 8.64
N LEU A 399 10.16 2.52 8.36
CA LEU A 399 10.31 1.36 9.23
C LEU A 399 11.77 0.96 9.27
N GLY A 400 12.54 1.49 10.22
CA GLY A 400 13.99 1.29 10.23
C GLY A 400 14.64 1.68 8.88
N LYS A 401 15.20 0.70 8.16
CA LYS A 401 15.80 0.90 6.83
C LYS A 401 14.80 0.91 5.68
N ALA A 402 13.53 0.60 5.93
CA ALA A 402 12.52 0.61 4.88
C ALA A 402 11.87 1.99 4.74
N ARG A 403 11.54 2.34 3.49
CA ARG A 403 10.76 3.53 3.10
C ARG A 403 9.63 3.06 2.20
N LEU A 404 8.41 3.33 2.62
CA LEU A 404 7.19 2.99 1.89
C LEU A 404 6.54 4.30 1.43
N LEU A 405 6.57 4.56 0.14
CA LEU A 405 5.93 5.72 -0.47
C LEU A 405 4.51 5.37 -0.92
N PHE A 406 3.59 6.30 -0.72
CA PHE A 406 2.19 6.18 -1.06
C PHE A 406 1.80 7.34 -1.99
N LEU A 407 1.55 7.03 -3.26
CA LEU A 407 1.28 7.98 -4.33
C LEU A 407 -0.14 7.84 -4.89
N PRO A 408 -0.71 8.91 -5.50
CA PRO A 408 -2.03 8.88 -6.12
C PRO A 408 -1.99 8.29 -7.53
N GLY A 409 -3.15 8.01 -8.08
CA GLY A 409 -3.36 7.72 -9.49
C GLY A 409 -2.53 6.57 -10.05
N GLU A 410 -2.51 6.49 -11.36
CA GLU A 410 -1.78 5.47 -12.13
C GLU A 410 -0.37 5.99 -12.50
N CYS A 411 0.51 6.07 -11.52
CA CYS A 411 1.89 6.53 -11.74
C CYS A 411 2.65 5.61 -12.70
N SER A 412 3.43 6.20 -13.61
CA SER A 412 4.43 5.47 -14.39
C SER A 412 5.47 4.81 -13.49
N VAL A 413 5.98 3.64 -13.90
CA VAL A 413 7.04 2.91 -13.19
C VAL A 413 8.31 3.73 -13.00
N ALA A 414 8.52 4.73 -13.85
CA ALA A 414 9.65 5.65 -13.74
C ALA A 414 9.73 6.36 -12.39
N TYR A 415 8.59 6.69 -11.75
CA TYR A 415 8.54 7.26 -10.40
C TYR A 415 9.03 6.28 -9.34
N GLN A 416 8.63 5.01 -9.42
CA GLN A 416 9.09 3.98 -8.50
C GLN A 416 10.59 3.76 -8.60
N LEU A 417 11.11 3.64 -9.81
CA LEU A 417 12.54 3.51 -10.05
C LEU A 417 13.32 4.78 -9.64
N ALA A 418 12.73 5.96 -9.82
CA ALA A 418 13.34 7.21 -9.35
C ALA A 418 13.44 7.25 -7.81
N ALA A 419 12.40 6.82 -7.08
CA ALA A 419 12.44 6.73 -5.62
C ALA A 419 13.57 5.81 -5.12
N GLN A 420 13.73 4.66 -5.74
CA GLN A 420 14.81 3.71 -5.42
C GLN A 420 16.20 4.31 -5.69
N ARG A 421 16.35 5.05 -6.80
CA ARG A 421 17.63 5.75 -7.10
C ARG A 421 17.93 6.92 -6.17
N MET A 422 16.92 7.56 -5.55
CA MET A 422 17.13 8.66 -4.60
C MET A 422 17.82 8.20 -3.32
N ILE A 423 17.59 6.97 -2.89
CA ILE A 423 18.17 6.37 -1.67
C ILE A 423 18.56 4.90 -1.92
N PRO A 424 19.61 4.63 -2.72
CA PRO A 424 19.93 3.30 -3.23
C PRO A 424 20.28 2.27 -2.15
N ASP A 425 20.74 2.72 -0.98
CA ASP A 425 21.14 1.86 0.15
C ASP A 425 19.96 1.51 1.08
N GLN A 426 18.75 1.94 0.75
CA GLN A 426 17.54 1.70 1.54
C GLN A 426 16.60 0.73 0.80
N PHE A 427 15.79 0.02 1.59
CA PHE A 427 14.68 -0.74 1.03
C PHE A 427 13.53 0.23 0.70
N VAL A 428 13.24 0.44 -0.59
CA VAL A 428 12.16 1.33 -1.04
C VAL A 428 11.05 0.53 -1.69
N ALA A 429 9.83 0.62 -1.16
CA ALA A 429 8.63 0.13 -1.81
C ALA A 429 7.65 1.30 -2.08
N MET A 430 6.84 1.16 -3.11
CA MET A 430 5.85 2.17 -3.49
C MET A 430 4.49 1.54 -3.70
N ALA A 431 3.45 2.15 -3.12
CA ALA A 431 2.06 1.92 -3.50
C ALA A 431 1.58 3.10 -4.34
N ALA A 432 1.11 2.85 -5.54
CA ALA A 432 0.34 3.78 -6.35
C ALA A 432 -1.17 3.52 -6.19
N TYR A 433 -2.00 4.18 -6.98
CA TYR A 433 -3.46 4.02 -6.94
C TYR A 433 -4.09 4.39 -5.58
N GLY A 434 -3.54 5.41 -4.92
CA GLY A 434 -4.15 6.06 -3.76
C GLY A 434 -5.40 6.85 -4.18
N ASP A 435 -5.43 8.19 -3.97
CA ASP A 435 -6.50 9.00 -4.58
C ASP A 435 -6.43 8.89 -6.10
N TYR A 436 -7.43 8.22 -6.70
CA TYR A 436 -7.40 7.86 -8.11
C TYR A 436 -7.82 9.01 -9.05
N ALA A 437 -8.30 10.13 -8.51
CA ALA A 437 -8.83 11.25 -9.29
C ALA A 437 -7.91 11.78 -10.43
N PRO A 438 -6.56 11.83 -10.28
CA PRO A 438 -5.66 12.28 -11.35
C PRO A 438 -5.63 11.38 -12.59
N GLY A 439 -6.11 10.13 -12.50
CA GLY A 439 -5.92 9.13 -13.54
C GLY A 439 -4.45 8.78 -13.75
N TYR A 440 -4.01 8.65 -15.00
CA TYR A 440 -2.61 8.36 -15.33
C TYR A 440 -1.69 9.54 -15.04
N ILE A 441 -0.53 9.23 -14.44
CA ILE A 441 0.50 10.22 -14.11
C ILE A 441 1.82 9.80 -14.79
N CYS A 442 2.07 10.40 -15.96
CA CYS A 442 3.25 10.16 -16.76
C CYS A 442 4.41 11.09 -16.38
N THR A 443 5.63 10.77 -16.83
CA THR A 443 6.76 11.71 -16.81
C THR A 443 6.64 12.74 -17.94
N GLU A 444 7.34 13.86 -17.84
CA GLU A 444 7.37 14.89 -18.88
C GLU A 444 7.81 14.31 -20.23
N ALA A 445 8.81 13.43 -20.23
CA ALA A 445 9.26 12.71 -21.41
C ALA A 445 8.13 11.86 -22.02
N GLN A 446 7.38 11.13 -21.19
CA GLN A 446 6.28 10.28 -21.66
C GLN A 446 5.11 11.10 -22.25
N TYR A 447 4.83 12.29 -21.72
CA TYR A 447 3.86 13.19 -22.38
C TYR A 447 4.36 13.63 -23.76
N ALA A 448 5.66 13.92 -23.90
CA ALA A 448 6.24 14.25 -25.20
C ALA A 448 6.26 13.07 -26.17
N GLU A 449 6.47 11.84 -25.68
CA GLU A 449 6.41 10.60 -26.48
C GLU A 449 4.99 10.29 -26.97
N GLY A 450 3.94 10.75 -26.27
CA GLY A 450 2.55 10.45 -26.57
C GLY A 450 2.12 9.07 -26.04
N GLY A 451 1.18 8.43 -26.72
CA GLY A 451 0.60 7.14 -26.31
C GLY A 451 -0.65 7.30 -25.44
N TYR A 452 -1.24 6.15 -25.05
CA TYR A 452 -2.52 6.11 -24.34
C TYR A 452 -2.46 6.80 -22.97
N GLU A 453 -1.45 6.49 -22.17
CA GLU A 453 -1.31 6.96 -20.79
C GLU A 453 -1.16 8.49 -20.71
N ALA A 454 -0.52 9.10 -21.72
CA ALA A 454 -0.31 10.54 -21.80
C ALA A 454 -1.45 11.30 -22.53
N SER A 455 -2.47 10.57 -22.99
CA SER A 455 -3.57 11.16 -23.77
C SER A 455 -4.57 11.91 -22.90
N PRO A 456 -5.32 12.88 -23.47
CA PRO A 456 -6.42 13.56 -22.78
C PRO A 456 -7.52 12.61 -22.26
N ARG A 457 -7.61 11.40 -22.80
CA ARG A 457 -8.58 10.39 -22.36
C ARG A 457 -8.18 9.74 -21.03
N ALA A 458 -6.88 9.69 -20.73
CA ALA A 458 -6.35 8.88 -19.63
C ALA A 458 -5.77 9.72 -18.49
N SER A 459 -5.09 10.84 -18.83
CA SER A 459 -4.42 11.68 -17.84
C SER A 459 -5.19 12.98 -17.58
N ARG A 460 -5.43 13.26 -16.30
CA ARG A 460 -6.10 14.47 -15.83
C ARG A 460 -5.14 15.52 -15.26
N VAL A 461 -3.84 15.30 -15.41
CA VAL A 461 -2.78 16.22 -14.95
C VAL A 461 -1.88 16.63 -16.11
N SER A 462 -1.21 17.78 -15.95
CA SER A 462 -0.28 18.29 -16.97
C SER A 462 1.13 17.74 -16.78
N PRO A 463 2.04 17.85 -17.77
CA PRO A 463 3.42 17.34 -17.69
C PRO A 463 4.22 17.84 -16.49
N GLN A 464 3.92 19.05 -15.98
CA GLN A 464 4.57 19.64 -14.80
C GLN A 464 4.38 18.81 -13.52
N VAL A 465 3.47 17.83 -13.51
CA VAL A 465 3.25 16.90 -12.41
C VAL A 465 4.52 16.16 -12.00
N GLU A 466 5.42 15.87 -12.95
CA GLU A 466 6.69 15.20 -12.65
C GLU A 466 7.54 16.03 -11.69
N GLY A 467 7.70 17.32 -11.94
CA GLY A 467 8.45 18.21 -11.06
C GLY A 467 7.87 18.27 -9.65
N VAL A 468 6.53 18.30 -9.52
CA VAL A 468 5.82 18.30 -8.23
C VAL A 468 6.10 17.00 -7.47
N LEU A 469 5.88 15.84 -8.11
CA LEU A 469 6.03 14.53 -7.46
C LEU A 469 7.49 14.23 -7.11
N LEU A 470 8.45 14.47 -8.02
CA LEU A 470 9.87 14.23 -7.73
C LEU A 470 10.39 15.10 -6.59
N LYS A 471 9.93 16.37 -6.50
CA LYS A 471 10.27 17.26 -5.38
C LYS A 471 9.70 16.71 -4.05
N ALA A 472 8.44 16.31 -4.06
CA ALA A 472 7.78 15.75 -2.88
C ALA A 472 8.42 14.43 -2.42
N MET A 473 8.73 13.52 -3.34
CA MET A 473 9.41 12.27 -3.06
C MET A 473 10.79 12.48 -2.44
N ARG A 474 11.60 13.41 -2.98
CA ARG A 474 12.89 13.79 -2.38
C ARG A 474 12.73 14.31 -0.96
N GLN A 475 11.67 15.06 -0.67
CA GLN A 475 11.40 15.57 0.67
C GLN A 475 11.02 14.45 1.63
N LEU A 476 10.12 13.54 1.23
CA LEU A 476 9.63 12.43 2.03
C LEU A 476 10.69 11.33 2.26
N LEU A 477 11.64 11.18 1.34
CA LEU A 477 12.70 10.17 1.43
C LEU A 477 13.97 10.67 2.13
N ARG A 478 13.99 11.90 2.64
CA ARG A 478 15.14 12.41 3.41
C ARG A 478 15.38 11.54 4.64
N PRO A 479 16.66 11.30 5.00
CA PRO A 479 17.02 10.50 6.17
C PRO A 479 16.59 11.11 7.48
#